data_1a8cddcc03f7ec13d34cc92c065b0fdf
#
_entry.id   1a8cddcc03f7ec13d34cc92c065b0fdf
#
_cell.length_a   1.000
_cell.length_b   1.000
_cell.length_c   1.000
_cell.angle_alpha   90.00
_cell.angle_beta   90.00
_cell.angle_gamma   90.00
#
_symmetry.space_group_name_H-M   'P 1'
#
loop_
_entity.id
_entity.type
_entity.pdbx_description
1 polymer ?
#
loop_
_entity_poly.entity_id
_entity_poly.type
_entity_poly.pdbx_seq_one_letter_code
_entity_poly.pdbx_strand_id
1 'polypeptide(L)'
;MSLTLGTAGHIDHGKTWLVRALTGKDTDRLPEERKRGISIELGYAPLDLPDGRRLSLIDVPGHERFVRTMVAGATGIDLFLLVIDAGEGARPQTHEHLAILRLLGVEHGVVAVTKADAVDEETLELALAEAHELCPGAEAVAVSAKTGLGLDDLRAALARAADGVRHAPVAGATRLYVDRAFSLRGIGTVVTGTLWAGSLGEGDVLRVEPRGLEVRVRSVQVHDAPVERAEAGQRVAVSLPGIERTALRRGDALVEPGAYPVSYRLDVVLEELAEVPAQVTVHHGTAAVPARVARAGERWAQLRLAAPVVAARGDRVVLRTGTTVGGGRVLDPAPPRHSDAARFERLETGDVAGIVHAPVRLAALRHLLDGEPEGLGRAGEWVFSPDWLAELRGDVHARLATADPLDPGIPPPAAPWARDVLPLLGVELRGARIYLPGAAASLGDRAAAAEEIERRLAEVGTAATKVDDRELARFLEEAGKLVRLGDGWAVSREVYAAARAALVAECEAAGRIGLARFRDLAGTGRRDAQLLLERFDADGLTRRVGDARVLRRAARS
;
A
#
# COMPACT_ATOMS: atom_id res chain seq x y z
N MET A 1 -4.33 30.43 -3.39
CA MET A 1 -4.86 29.16 -2.86
C MET A 1 -6.35 29.30 -2.69
N SER A 2 -7.13 28.31 -3.12
CA SER A 2 -8.60 28.34 -2.97
C SER A 2 -8.96 27.60 -1.70
N LEU A 3 -9.62 28.27 -0.75
CA LEU A 3 -10.09 27.68 0.50
C LEU A 3 -11.59 27.39 0.41
N THR A 4 -12.03 26.36 1.11
CA THR A 4 -13.44 25.98 1.20
C THR A 4 -14.02 26.35 2.57
N LEU A 5 -15.04 27.21 2.59
CA LEU A 5 -15.79 27.61 3.77
C LEU A 5 -17.08 26.80 3.87
N GLY A 6 -17.33 26.14 4.98
CA GLY A 6 -18.58 25.41 5.22
C GLY A 6 -19.46 26.07 6.28
N THR A 7 -20.77 26.22 6.02
CA THR A 7 -21.72 26.65 7.06
C THR A 7 -21.98 25.49 8.04
N ALA A 8 -22.26 25.81 9.31
CA ALA A 8 -22.68 24.88 10.34
C ALA A 8 -23.72 25.57 11.25
N GLY A 9 -24.50 24.80 12.00
CA GLY A 9 -25.49 25.36 12.94
C GLY A 9 -26.86 24.76 12.74
N HIS A 10 -27.79 25.12 13.64
CA HIS A 10 -29.15 24.59 13.72
C HIS A 10 -30.00 24.97 12.50
N ILE A 11 -31.08 24.21 12.26
CA ILE A 11 -32.14 24.59 11.33
C ILE A 11 -32.72 25.95 11.78
N ASP A 12 -33.19 26.79 10.86
CA ASP A 12 -33.83 28.11 11.09
C ASP A 12 -32.92 29.17 11.73
N HIS A 13 -31.65 28.89 12.03
CA HIS A 13 -30.67 29.90 12.47
C HIS A 13 -30.20 30.83 11.34
N GLY A 14 -30.73 30.69 10.13
CA GLY A 14 -30.53 31.64 9.04
C GLY A 14 -29.28 31.37 8.18
N LYS A 15 -28.71 30.17 8.15
CA LYS A 15 -27.54 29.81 7.33
C LYS A 15 -27.71 30.25 5.87
N THR A 16 -28.73 29.75 5.18
CA THR A 16 -28.98 30.03 3.75
C THR A 16 -29.27 31.51 3.50
N TRP A 17 -29.97 32.19 4.41
CA TRP A 17 -30.18 33.63 4.33
C TRP A 17 -28.87 34.41 4.47
N LEU A 18 -28.00 34.00 5.39
CA LEU A 18 -26.68 34.59 5.57
C LEU A 18 -25.81 34.39 4.34
N VAL A 19 -25.78 33.16 3.79
CA VAL A 19 -25.07 32.85 2.56
C VAL A 19 -25.53 33.72 1.41
N ARG A 20 -26.85 33.88 1.24
CA ARG A 20 -27.42 34.76 0.21
C ARG A 20 -27.02 36.22 0.42
N ALA A 21 -27.00 36.72 1.66
CA ALA A 21 -26.59 38.08 1.98
C ALA A 21 -25.10 38.33 1.71
N LEU A 22 -24.24 37.33 1.98
CA LEU A 22 -22.81 37.41 1.74
C LEU A 22 -22.44 37.28 0.26
N THR A 23 -23.15 36.45 -0.51
CA THR A 23 -22.71 36.04 -1.86
C THR A 23 -23.61 36.55 -2.98
N GLY A 24 -24.82 37.02 -2.66
CA GLY A 24 -25.86 37.38 -3.62
C GLY A 24 -26.50 36.17 -4.33
N LYS A 25 -26.07 34.93 -4.05
CA LYS A 25 -26.61 33.71 -4.65
C LYS A 25 -27.58 32.99 -3.69
N ASP A 26 -28.72 32.55 -4.23
CA ASP A 26 -29.66 31.67 -3.56
C ASP A 26 -29.17 30.21 -3.73
N THR A 27 -28.83 29.56 -2.61
CA THR A 27 -28.29 28.17 -2.61
C THR A 27 -29.39 27.12 -2.61
N ASP A 28 -30.65 27.48 -2.27
CA ASP A 28 -31.81 26.58 -2.33
C ASP A 28 -32.31 26.45 -3.77
N ARG A 29 -31.93 25.33 -4.43
CA ARG A 29 -32.21 25.08 -5.86
C ARG A 29 -33.44 24.22 -6.08
N LEU A 30 -33.76 23.33 -5.12
CA LEU A 30 -34.87 22.41 -5.25
C LEU A 30 -36.20 23.10 -4.99
N PRO A 31 -37.26 22.83 -5.77
CA PRO A 31 -38.59 23.33 -5.49
C PRO A 31 -39.11 22.98 -4.07
N GLU A 32 -38.67 21.85 -3.54
CA GLU A 32 -39.01 21.38 -2.21
C GLU A 32 -38.31 22.20 -1.12
N GLU A 33 -37.08 22.62 -1.31
CA GLU A 33 -36.32 23.49 -0.40
C GLU A 33 -37.06 24.84 -0.25
N ARG A 34 -37.40 25.46 -1.38
CA ARG A 34 -38.12 26.72 -1.42
C ARG A 34 -39.52 26.63 -0.82
N LYS A 35 -40.21 25.49 -1.01
CA LYS A 35 -41.57 25.28 -0.46
C LYS A 35 -41.53 25.02 1.04
N ARG A 36 -40.50 24.36 1.56
CA ARG A 36 -40.38 24.00 2.97
C ARG A 36 -39.55 24.98 3.78
N GLY A 37 -38.78 25.86 3.12
CA GLY A 37 -37.86 26.78 3.74
C GLY A 37 -36.65 26.13 4.42
N ILE A 38 -36.30 24.89 3.98
CA ILE A 38 -35.21 24.12 4.56
C ILE A 38 -34.29 23.59 3.45
N SER A 39 -32.99 23.74 3.62
CA SER A 39 -31.99 23.14 2.70
C SER A 39 -31.96 21.63 2.88
N ILE A 40 -31.98 20.88 1.77
CA ILE A 40 -31.98 19.43 1.69
C ILE A 40 -30.64 18.93 1.16
N GLU A 41 -30.14 19.61 0.12
CA GLU A 41 -28.87 19.31 -0.53
C GLU A 41 -27.82 20.37 -0.19
N LEU A 42 -26.54 20.06 -0.53
CA LEU A 42 -25.46 21.03 -0.39
C LEU A 42 -25.66 22.20 -1.38
N GLY A 43 -25.68 23.41 -0.87
CA GLY A 43 -25.64 24.63 -1.67
C GLY A 43 -24.20 25.07 -1.93
N TYR A 44 -23.95 25.76 -3.03
CA TYR A 44 -22.59 26.21 -3.39
C TYR A 44 -22.62 27.63 -3.94
N ALA A 45 -21.76 28.48 -3.42
CA ALA A 45 -21.59 29.85 -3.88
C ALA A 45 -20.13 30.31 -3.74
N PRO A 46 -19.59 31.12 -4.66
CA PRO A 46 -18.33 31.81 -4.42
C PRO A 46 -18.53 32.95 -3.44
N LEU A 47 -17.59 33.15 -2.54
CA LEU A 47 -17.53 34.27 -1.61
C LEU A 47 -16.27 35.09 -1.84
N ASP A 48 -16.41 36.34 -2.25
CA ASP A 48 -15.28 37.26 -2.37
C ASP A 48 -15.00 37.94 -1.02
N LEU A 49 -13.74 37.88 -0.58
CA LEU A 49 -13.26 38.53 0.65
C LEU A 49 -12.70 39.91 0.34
N PRO A 50 -12.60 40.81 1.35
CA PRO A 50 -12.10 42.17 1.17
C PRO A 50 -10.66 42.25 0.68
N ASP A 51 -9.84 41.23 0.93
CA ASP A 51 -8.45 41.11 0.52
C ASP A 51 -8.26 40.58 -0.91
N GLY A 52 -9.34 40.34 -1.64
CA GLY A 52 -9.34 39.86 -3.02
C GLY A 52 -9.30 38.34 -3.15
N ARG A 53 -9.21 37.59 -2.05
CA ARG A 53 -9.36 36.13 -2.08
C ARG A 53 -10.80 35.74 -2.38
N ARG A 54 -10.96 34.63 -3.11
CA ARG A 54 -12.26 34.01 -3.38
C ARG A 54 -12.33 32.64 -2.74
N LEU A 55 -13.30 32.44 -1.84
CA LEU A 55 -13.59 31.16 -1.17
C LEU A 55 -14.67 30.37 -1.93
N SER A 56 -14.60 29.05 -1.86
CA SER A 56 -15.71 28.16 -2.20
C SER A 56 -16.60 27.99 -0.98
N LEU A 57 -17.78 28.60 -0.96
CA LEU A 57 -18.72 28.45 0.17
C LEU A 57 -19.64 27.26 -0.07
N ILE A 58 -19.74 26.38 0.94
CA ILE A 58 -20.66 25.24 0.99
C ILE A 58 -21.73 25.54 2.04
N ASP A 59 -22.96 25.69 1.59
CA ASP A 59 -24.13 25.81 2.47
C ASP A 59 -24.64 24.41 2.80
N VAL A 60 -24.51 24.00 4.08
CA VAL A 60 -24.89 22.67 4.52
C VAL A 60 -26.27 22.65 5.17
N PRO A 61 -27.08 21.59 4.93
CA PRO A 61 -28.39 21.47 5.57
C PRO A 61 -28.26 21.37 7.09
N GLY A 62 -29.15 22.11 7.82
CA GLY A 62 -29.13 22.15 9.29
C GLY A 62 -29.98 21.06 9.95
N HIS A 63 -30.82 20.34 9.22
CA HIS A 63 -31.77 19.38 9.79
C HIS A 63 -31.11 18.03 10.06
N GLU A 64 -31.39 17.38 11.20
CA GLU A 64 -30.83 16.10 11.64
C GLU A 64 -30.92 14.98 10.58
N ARG A 65 -32.00 14.94 9.78
CA ARG A 65 -32.18 13.97 8.69
C ARG A 65 -31.15 14.12 7.58
N PHE A 66 -30.51 15.28 7.46
CA PHE A 66 -29.53 15.58 6.42
C PHE A 66 -28.08 15.64 6.93
N VAL A 67 -27.82 15.23 8.17
CA VAL A 67 -26.46 15.17 8.72
C VAL A 67 -25.51 14.33 7.85
N ARG A 68 -26.00 13.28 7.17
CA ARG A 68 -25.20 12.53 6.17
C ARG A 68 -24.76 13.44 5.01
N THR A 69 -25.61 14.37 4.59
CA THR A 69 -25.28 15.35 3.56
C THR A 69 -24.32 16.39 4.10
N MET A 70 -24.53 16.82 5.35
CA MET A 70 -23.61 17.73 6.07
C MET A 70 -22.21 17.14 6.19
N VAL A 71 -22.08 15.92 6.73
CA VAL A 71 -20.77 15.27 6.88
C VAL A 71 -20.03 15.17 5.55
N ALA A 72 -20.73 14.77 4.49
CA ALA A 72 -20.10 14.70 3.18
C ALA A 72 -19.74 16.06 2.56
N GLY A 73 -20.44 17.12 2.94
CA GLY A 73 -20.09 18.51 2.57
C GLY A 73 -18.96 19.05 3.43
N ALA A 74 -18.95 18.69 4.72
CA ALA A 74 -17.91 19.10 5.67
C ALA A 74 -16.55 18.46 5.39
N THR A 75 -16.55 17.36 4.64
CA THR A 75 -15.33 16.71 4.18
C THR A 75 -14.65 17.58 3.10
N GLY A 76 -13.47 18.11 3.39
CA GLY A 76 -12.76 19.07 2.53
C GLY A 76 -13.14 20.54 2.77
N ILE A 77 -13.74 20.86 3.90
CA ILE A 77 -13.87 22.22 4.42
C ILE A 77 -12.56 22.58 5.14
N ASP A 78 -12.08 23.79 4.89
CA ASP A 78 -10.87 24.36 5.50
C ASP A 78 -11.22 25.33 6.62
N LEU A 79 -12.39 25.99 6.49
CA LEU A 79 -12.91 26.99 7.40
C LEU A 79 -14.36 26.70 7.72
N PHE A 80 -14.79 26.90 8.95
CA PHE A 80 -16.21 26.86 9.29
C PHE A 80 -16.81 28.25 9.48
N LEU A 81 -18.08 28.37 9.15
CA LEU A 81 -18.96 29.47 9.54
C LEU A 81 -20.08 28.89 10.41
N LEU A 82 -19.90 28.92 11.73
CA LEU A 82 -20.89 28.45 12.67
C LEU A 82 -21.97 29.53 12.86
N VAL A 83 -23.23 29.20 12.60
CA VAL A 83 -24.35 30.14 12.64
C VAL A 83 -25.24 29.86 13.85
N ILE A 84 -25.37 30.84 14.71
CA ILE A 84 -26.18 30.80 15.95
C ILE A 84 -27.21 31.94 15.88
N ASP A 85 -28.45 31.67 16.20
CA ASP A 85 -29.50 32.68 16.32
C ASP A 85 -29.34 33.44 17.66
N ALA A 86 -29.30 34.76 17.63
CA ALA A 86 -29.13 35.59 18.82
C ALA A 86 -30.22 35.39 19.88
N GLY A 87 -31.46 35.11 19.45
CA GLY A 87 -32.60 34.91 20.37
C GLY A 87 -32.73 33.47 20.89
N GLU A 88 -32.16 32.49 20.18
CA GLU A 88 -32.30 31.07 20.53
C GLU A 88 -31.04 30.47 21.17
N GLY A 89 -29.87 31.03 20.92
CA GLY A 89 -28.58 30.48 21.34
C GLY A 89 -28.21 29.19 20.63
N ALA A 90 -27.25 28.48 21.18
CA ALA A 90 -26.80 27.18 20.63
C ALA A 90 -27.82 26.07 20.91
N ARG A 91 -28.14 25.33 19.88
CA ARG A 91 -29.09 24.21 19.92
C ARG A 91 -28.35 22.86 19.75
N PRO A 92 -28.98 21.70 20.04
CA PRO A 92 -28.33 20.39 19.94
C PRO A 92 -27.65 20.15 18.61
N GLN A 93 -28.24 20.58 17.48
CA GLN A 93 -27.62 20.45 16.16
C GLN A 93 -26.39 21.35 15.98
N THR A 94 -26.33 22.50 16.65
CA THR A 94 -25.13 23.37 16.67
C THR A 94 -23.96 22.63 17.30
N HIS A 95 -24.19 21.95 18.42
CA HIS A 95 -23.17 21.12 19.10
C HIS A 95 -22.77 19.92 18.26
N GLU A 96 -23.73 19.20 17.62
CA GLU A 96 -23.42 18.07 16.76
C GLU A 96 -22.59 18.50 15.55
N HIS A 97 -22.93 19.60 14.88
CA HIS A 97 -22.19 20.11 13.74
C HIS A 97 -20.77 20.54 14.14
N LEU A 98 -20.63 21.20 15.29
CA LEU A 98 -19.31 21.58 15.81
C LEU A 98 -18.45 20.35 16.15
N ALA A 99 -19.05 19.33 16.77
CA ALA A 99 -18.36 18.06 17.04
C ALA A 99 -17.89 17.37 15.76
N ILE A 100 -18.72 17.35 14.71
CA ILE A 100 -18.34 16.80 13.41
C ILE A 100 -17.18 17.57 12.79
N LEU A 101 -17.22 18.92 12.82
CA LEU A 101 -16.12 19.74 12.30
C LEU A 101 -14.80 19.45 13.04
N ARG A 102 -14.84 19.33 14.37
CA ARG A 102 -13.66 18.96 15.18
C ARG A 102 -13.12 17.58 14.82
N LEU A 103 -14.01 16.57 14.71
CA LEU A 103 -13.61 15.21 14.28
C LEU A 103 -13.00 15.21 12.87
N LEU A 104 -13.43 16.10 11.99
CA LEU A 104 -12.86 16.28 10.65
C LEU A 104 -11.58 17.12 10.65
N GLY A 105 -11.16 17.67 11.80
CA GLY A 105 -9.95 18.48 11.94
C GLY A 105 -10.09 19.90 11.39
N VAL A 106 -11.33 20.42 11.28
CA VAL A 106 -11.59 21.82 10.88
C VAL A 106 -11.48 22.70 12.12
N GLU A 107 -10.34 23.37 12.29
CA GLU A 107 -9.98 24.11 13.50
C GLU A 107 -10.21 25.62 13.37
N HIS A 108 -10.18 26.14 12.14
CA HIS A 108 -10.30 27.56 11.87
C HIS A 108 -11.72 27.94 11.41
N GLY A 109 -12.22 29.07 11.89
CA GLY A 109 -13.54 29.55 11.48
C GLY A 109 -14.02 30.78 12.24
N VAL A 110 -15.24 31.14 11.98
CA VAL A 110 -15.93 32.30 12.56
C VAL A 110 -17.31 31.88 13.05
N VAL A 111 -17.77 32.46 14.15
CA VAL A 111 -19.15 32.31 14.63
C VAL A 111 -19.96 33.54 14.22
N ALA A 112 -21.03 33.35 13.45
CA ALA A 112 -21.98 34.39 13.12
C ALA A 112 -23.20 34.30 14.03
N VAL A 113 -23.38 35.28 14.90
CA VAL A 113 -24.58 35.44 15.73
C VAL A 113 -25.60 36.21 14.93
N THR A 114 -26.58 35.48 14.37
CA THR A 114 -27.58 36.02 13.41
C THR A 114 -28.79 36.62 14.07
N LYS A 115 -29.61 37.33 13.26
CA LYS A 115 -30.82 38.01 13.70
C LYS A 115 -30.57 39.03 14.83
N ALA A 116 -29.38 39.63 14.84
CA ALA A 116 -29.00 40.67 15.82
C ALA A 116 -29.91 41.88 15.82
N ASP A 117 -30.66 42.12 14.72
CA ASP A 117 -31.67 43.18 14.62
C ASP A 117 -32.98 42.84 15.33
N ALA A 118 -33.18 41.62 15.79
CA ALA A 118 -34.43 41.13 16.36
C ALA A 118 -34.40 40.99 17.90
N VAL A 119 -33.27 41.24 18.54
CA VAL A 119 -33.04 41.09 19.98
C VAL A 119 -32.57 42.41 20.60
N ASP A 120 -32.67 42.56 21.91
CA ASP A 120 -32.08 43.66 22.67
C ASP A 120 -30.55 43.44 22.88
N GLU A 121 -29.90 44.48 23.39
CA GLU A 121 -28.45 44.49 23.58
C GLU A 121 -27.98 43.42 24.60
N GLU A 122 -28.75 43.25 25.70
CA GLU A 122 -28.42 42.27 26.75
C GLU A 122 -28.47 40.81 26.19
N THR A 123 -29.52 40.50 25.43
CA THR A 123 -29.67 39.19 24.75
C THR A 123 -28.55 38.96 23.74
N LEU A 124 -28.16 40.00 22.99
CA LEU A 124 -27.08 39.90 22.03
C LEU A 124 -25.71 39.64 22.71
N GLU A 125 -25.42 40.36 23.80
CA GLU A 125 -24.21 40.15 24.60
C GLU A 125 -24.12 38.73 25.15
N LEU A 126 -25.23 38.17 25.66
CA LEU A 126 -25.28 36.77 26.13
C LEU A 126 -25.01 35.78 24.99
N ALA A 127 -25.61 36.00 23.82
CA ALA A 127 -25.39 35.10 22.67
C ALA A 127 -23.94 35.16 22.14
N LEU A 128 -23.30 36.32 22.18
CA LEU A 128 -21.89 36.49 21.86
C LEU A 128 -20.98 35.79 22.89
N ALA A 129 -21.32 35.88 24.18
CA ALA A 129 -20.60 35.17 25.24
C ALA A 129 -20.69 33.65 25.06
N GLU A 130 -21.89 33.10 24.79
CA GLU A 130 -22.11 31.69 24.50
C GLU A 130 -21.31 31.23 23.26
N ALA A 131 -21.32 32.03 22.19
CA ALA A 131 -20.55 31.76 20.99
C ALA A 131 -19.04 31.64 21.28
N HIS A 132 -18.53 32.51 22.15
CA HIS A 132 -17.14 32.50 22.57
C HIS A 132 -16.79 31.26 23.43
N GLU A 133 -17.69 30.84 24.34
CA GLU A 133 -17.52 29.62 25.13
C GLU A 133 -17.51 28.36 24.25
N LEU A 134 -18.37 28.30 23.23
CA LEU A 134 -18.42 27.18 22.29
C LEU A 134 -17.17 27.06 21.41
N CYS A 135 -16.63 28.17 20.97
CA CYS A 135 -15.50 28.26 20.07
C CYS A 135 -14.47 29.29 20.57
N PRO A 136 -13.67 28.98 21.64
CA PRO A 136 -12.78 29.96 22.26
C PRO A 136 -11.70 30.53 21.35
N GLY A 137 -11.39 29.86 20.24
CA GLY A 137 -10.39 30.31 19.26
C GLY A 137 -10.98 31.01 18.04
N ALA A 138 -12.29 31.09 17.92
CA ALA A 138 -12.98 31.71 16.80
C ALA A 138 -13.54 33.09 17.15
N GLU A 139 -13.47 34.02 16.20
CA GLU A 139 -14.11 35.33 16.35
C GLU A 139 -15.62 35.20 16.22
N ALA A 140 -16.37 35.84 17.14
CA ALA A 140 -17.83 35.90 17.10
C ALA A 140 -18.28 37.27 16.59
N VAL A 141 -19.15 37.29 15.57
CA VAL A 141 -19.63 38.53 14.92
C VAL A 141 -21.15 38.56 14.92
N ALA A 142 -21.72 39.64 15.47
CA ALA A 142 -23.16 39.90 15.41
C ALA A 142 -23.57 40.37 14.02
N VAL A 143 -24.56 39.68 13.40
CA VAL A 143 -24.96 39.95 12.03
C VAL A 143 -26.49 39.93 11.86
N SER A 144 -26.96 40.67 10.86
CA SER A 144 -28.32 40.55 10.35
C SER A 144 -28.30 40.43 8.82
N ALA A 145 -28.71 39.29 8.32
CA ALA A 145 -28.87 39.07 6.87
C ALA A 145 -30.01 39.93 6.28
N LYS A 146 -30.92 40.40 7.12
CA LYS A 146 -32.09 41.24 6.72
C LYS A 146 -31.71 42.71 6.55
N THR A 147 -30.94 43.27 7.48
CA THR A 147 -30.57 44.69 7.48
C THR A 147 -29.21 44.97 6.90
N GLY A 148 -28.34 43.94 6.75
CA GLY A 148 -26.95 44.08 6.35
C GLY A 148 -26.00 44.38 7.50
N LEU A 149 -26.48 44.49 8.74
CA LEU A 149 -25.66 44.76 9.92
C LEU A 149 -24.55 43.71 10.05
N GLY A 150 -23.29 44.13 10.28
CA GLY A 150 -22.14 43.28 10.58
C GLY A 150 -21.64 42.40 9.45
N LEU A 151 -22.22 42.49 8.23
CA LEU A 151 -21.78 41.62 7.12
C LEU A 151 -20.35 41.92 6.64
N ASP A 152 -19.91 43.17 6.67
CA ASP A 152 -18.53 43.54 6.30
C ASP A 152 -17.56 43.15 7.39
N ASP A 153 -17.93 43.24 8.67
CA ASP A 153 -17.15 42.76 9.79
C ASP A 153 -16.97 41.23 9.71
N LEU A 154 -18.04 40.51 9.33
CA LEU A 154 -18.00 39.06 9.12
C LEU A 154 -17.07 38.69 7.97
N ARG A 155 -17.08 39.41 6.84
CA ARG A 155 -16.14 39.20 5.74
C ARG A 155 -14.69 39.45 6.18
N ALA A 156 -14.45 40.47 6.98
CA ALA A 156 -13.13 40.77 7.52
C ALA A 156 -12.66 39.70 8.53
N ALA A 157 -13.55 39.19 9.38
CA ALA A 157 -13.26 38.11 10.30
C ALA A 157 -12.94 36.79 9.55
N LEU A 158 -13.69 36.49 8.50
CA LEU A 158 -13.40 35.34 7.64
C LEU A 158 -12.06 35.48 6.92
N ALA A 159 -11.66 36.68 6.50
CA ALA A 159 -10.34 36.92 5.92
C ALA A 159 -9.22 36.64 6.94
N ARG A 160 -9.39 37.11 8.19
CA ARG A 160 -8.42 36.81 9.27
C ARG A 160 -8.36 35.32 9.60
N ALA A 161 -9.48 34.63 9.70
CA ALA A 161 -9.54 33.20 9.94
C ALA A 161 -8.85 32.41 8.82
N ALA A 162 -8.99 32.86 7.57
CA ALA A 162 -8.33 32.26 6.41
C ALA A 162 -6.80 32.40 6.42
N ASP A 163 -6.23 33.41 7.10
CA ASP A 163 -4.79 33.56 7.29
C ASP A 163 -4.20 32.46 8.20
N GLY A 164 -5.01 31.95 9.13
CA GLY A 164 -4.63 30.87 10.04
C GLY A 164 -4.53 29.51 9.37
N VAL A 165 -5.19 29.31 8.23
CA VAL A 165 -5.21 28.04 7.52
C VAL A 165 -3.90 27.81 6.79
N ARG A 166 -3.09 26.91 7.31
CA ARG A 166 -1.87 26.48 6.64
C ARG A 166 -2.20 25.27 5.75
N HIS A 167 -2.49 25.53 4.48
CA HIS A 167 -2.44 24.45 3.50
C HIS A 167 -0.97 24.14 3.20
N ALA A 168 -0.47 23.02 3.70
CA ALA A 168 0.52 22.30 2.92
C ALA A 168 -0.23 21.86 1.64
N PRO A 169 0.27 22.17 0.41
CA PRO A 169 -0.27 21.53 -0.78
C PRO A 169 -0.29 20.04 -0.47
N VAL A 170 -1.45 19.40 -0.52
CA VAL A 170 -1.51 17.94 -0.35
C VAL A 170 -0.87 17.39 -1.61
N ALA A 171 0.48 17.40 -1.59
CA ALA A 171 1.30 16.75 -2.60
C ALA A 171 0.91 15.28 -2.58
N GLY A 172 0.61 14.73 -3.73
CA GLY A 172 0.20 13.33 -3.82
C GLY A 172 -0.51 13.08 -5.13
N ALA A 173 -0.88 11.83 -5.33
CA ALA A 173 -1.67 11.42 -6.46
C ALA A 173 -3.07 12.04 -6.42
N THR A 174 -3.63 12.30 -7.58
CA THR A 174 -4.97 12.88 -7.73
C THR A 174 -6.02 12.07 -6.99
N ARG A 175 -6.86 12.77 -6.15
CA ARG A 175 -7.98 12.16 -5.44
C ARG A 175 -9.13 13.14 -5.27
N LEU A 176 -10.25 12.88 -5.95
CA LEU A 176 -11.49 13.65 -5.88
C LEU A 176 -12.64 12.75 -5.47
N TYR A 177 -13.35 13.08 -4.38
CA TYR A 177 -14.55 12.35 -3.96
C TYR A 177 -15.80 12.92 -4.64
N VAL A 178 -16.55 12.04 -5.31
CA VAL A 178 -17.78 12.40 -6.02
C VAL A 178 -18.91 12.68 -5.02
N ASP A 179 -19.43 13.90 -5.03
CA ASP A 179 -20.63 14.29 -4.27
C ASP A 179 -21.90 14.24 -5.13
N ARG A 180 -21.79 14.55 -6.43
CA ARG A 180 -22.89 14.50 -7.39
C ARG A 180 -22.42 13.99 -8.74
N ALA A 181 -23.33 13.31 -9.45
CA ALA A 181 -23.19 12.95 -10.85
C ALA A 181 -24.47 13.30 -11.60
N PHE A 182 -24.36 13.98 -12.74
CA PHE A 182 -25.50 14.37 -13.58
C PHE A 182 -25.11 14.36 -15.05
N SER A 183 -26.10 14.38 -15.92
CA SER A 183 -25.88 14.44 -17.37
C SER A 183 -26.29 15.81 -17.90
N LEU A 184 -25.43 16.40 -18.73
CA LEU A 184 -25.69 17.62 -19.48
C LEU A 184 -25.82 17.31 -20.96
N ARG A 185 -26.85 17.88 -21.59
CA ARG A 185 -27.10 17.69 -23.04
C ARG A 185 -25.91 18.24 -23.83
N GLY A 186 -25.33 17.43 -24.71
CA GLY A 186 -24.19 17.80 -25.55
C GLY A 186 -22.81 17.68 -24.86
N ILE A 187 -22.76 17.51 -23.54
CA ILE A 187 -21.52 17.37 -22.77
C ILE A 187 -21.32 15.92 -22.31
N GLY A 188 -22.40 15.26 -21.90
CA GLY A 188 -22.36 13.92 -21.33
C GLY A 188 -22.42 13.95 -19.80
N THR A 189 -21.80 12.98 -19.15
CA THR A 189 -21.77 12.86 -17.70
C THR A 189 -20.77 13.81 -17.09
N VAL A 190 -21.22 14.54 -16.08
CA VAL A 190 -20.41 15.45 -15.27
C VAL A 190 -20.50 14.99 -13.82
N VAL A 191 -19.37 14.94 -13.14
CA VAL A 191 -19.28 14.74 -11.70
C VAL A 191 -18.79 16.01 -11.03
N THR A 192 -19.23 16.23 -9.80
CA THR A 192 -18.69 17.29 -8.94
C THR A 192 -18.15 16.69 -7.65
N GLY A 193 -17.17 17.37 -7.06
CA GLY A 193 -16.53 16.97 -5.82
C GLY A 193 -15.44 17.93 -5.39
N THR A 194 -14.93 17.74 -4.19
CA THR A 194 -13.72 18.43 -3.71
C THR A 194 -12.50 17.60 -4.08
N LEU A 195 -11.51 18.24 -4.67
CA LEU A 195 -10.20 17.64 -4.98
C LEU A 195 -9.35 17.65 -3.69
N TRP A 196 -9.15 16.48 -3.11
CA TRP A 196 -8.46 16.35 -1.81
C TRP A 196 -6.95 16.32 -1.94
N ALA A 197 -6.44 15.79 -3.05
CA ALA A 197 -5.02 15.68 -3.26
C ALA A 197 -4.68 15.80 -4.75
N GLY A 198 -3.45 16.19 -5.03
CA GLY A 198 -2.91 16.30 -6.39
C GLY A 198 -3.53 17.43 -7.21
N SER A 199 -3.52 17.25 -8.50
CA SER A 199 -4.09 18.18 -9.48
C SER A 199 -4.83 17.43 -10.58
N LEU A 200 -5.76 18.10 -11.28
CA LEU A 200 -6.65 17.50 -12.26
C LEU A 200 -6.83 18.42 -13.46
N GLY A 201 -6.57 17.92 -14.65
CA GLY A 201 -6.67 18.68 -15.90
C GLY A 201 -7.32 17.91 -17.05
N GLU A 202 -7.54 18.63 -18.17
CA GLU A 202 -8.03 18.01 -19.38
C GLU A 202 -7.05 16.96 -19.91
N GLY A 203 -7.56 15.82 -20.37
CA GLY A 203 -6.78 14.71 -20.92
C GLY A 203 -6.30 13.70 -19.88
N ASP A 204 -6.34 14.02 -18.58
CA ASP A 204 -5.93 13.11 -17.52
C ASP A 204 -6.74 11.81 -17.56
N VAL A 205 -6.05 10.69 -17.33
CA VAL A 205 -6.67 9.37 -17.23
C VAL A 205 -6.76 9.01 -15.76
N LEU A 206 -7.97 8.83 -15.29
CA LEU A 206 -8.27 8.50 -13.90
C LEU A 206 -9.05 7.21 -13.80
N ARG A 207 -9.18 6.72 -12.58
CA ARG A 207 -9.97 5.55 -12.25
C ARG A 207 -11.07 5.90 -11.26
N VAL A 208 -12.29 5.48 -11.57
CA VAL A 208 -13.43 5.56 -10.64
C VAL A 208 -13.35 4.38 -9.68
N GLU A 209 -12.93 4.62 -8.47
CA GLU A 209 -12.88 3.58 -7.44
C GLU A 209 -14.07 3.74 -6.45
N PRO A 210 -14.60 2.66 -5.86
CA PRO A 210 -14.13 1.26 -5.92
C PRO A 210 -14.65 0.45 -7.12
N ARG A 211 -15.11 1.10 -8.20
CA ARG A 211 -15.73 0.42 -9.36
C ARG A 211 -14.73 -0.13 -10.36
N GLY A 212 -13.49 0.37 -10.32
CA GLY A 212 -12.45 -0.02 -11.24
C GLY A 212 -12.63 0.48 -12.68
N LEU A 213 -13.43 1.53 -12.90
CA LEU A 213 -13.72 2.06 -14.24
C LEU A 213 -12.68 3.12 -14.63
N GLU A 214 -11.99 2.92 -15.74
CA GLU A 214 -11.09 3.92 -16.30
C GLU A 214 -11.89 5.00 -17.03
N VAL A 215 -11.54 6.26 -16.80
CA VAL A 215 -12.19 7.43 -17.38
C VAL A 215 -11.15 8.44 -17.84
N ARG A 216 -11.44 9.16 -18.91
CA ARG A 216 -10.63 10.29 -19.39
C ARG A 216 -11.36 11.59 -19.15
N VAL A 217 -10.67 12.57 -18.59
CA VAL A 217 -11.17 13.91 -18.35
C VAL A 217 -11.26 14.67 -19.67
N ARG A 218 -12.43 15.22 -19.98
CA ARG A 218 -12.65 16.06 -21.16
C ARG A 218 -12.49 17.54 -20.87
N SER A 219 -12.99 17.98 -19.71
CA SER A 219 -12.89 19.38 -19.27
C SER A 219 -13.06 19.48 -17.76
N VAL A 220 -12.49 20.53 -17.20
CA VAL A 220 -12.51 20.83 -15.77
C VAL A 220 -13.03 22.25 -15.57
N GLN A 221 -13.89 22.45 -14.57
CA GLN A 221 -14.39 23.76 -14.18
C GLN A 221 -14.25 23.96 -12.68
N VAL A 222 -13.90 25.17 -12.28
CA VAL A 222 -13.88 25.66 -10.91
C VAL A 222 -14.71 26.93 -10.84
N HIS A 223 -15.68 27.03 -9.91
CA HIS A 223 -16.60 28.16 -9.78
C HIS A 223 -17.33 28.52 -11.10
N ASP A 224 -17.85 27.51 -11.79
CA ASP A 224 -18.56 27.63 -13.09
C ASP A 224 -17.69 28.19 -14.25
N ALA A 225 -16.38 28.34 -14.05
CA ALA A 225 -15.44 28.78 -15.06
C ALA A 225 -14.51 27.61 -15.50
N PRO A 226 -14.26 27.47 -16.81
CA PRO A 226 -13.31 26.48 -17.29
C PRO A 226 -11.89 26.81 -16.82
N VAL A 227 -11.15 25.79 -16.41
CA VAL A 227 -9.75 25.89 -16.00
C VAL A 227 -8.94 24.84 -16.75
N GLU A 228 -7.69 25.14 -17.04
CA GLU A 228 -6.76 24.20 -17.64
C GLU A 228 -6.43 23.06 -16.66
N ARG A 229 -6.21 23.41 -15.39
CA ARG A 229 -5.93 22.47 -14.29
C ARG A 229 -6.51 22.99 -12.99
N ALA A 230 -7.11 22.08 -12.22
CA ALA A 230 -7.55 22.32 -10.84
C ALA A 230 -6.55 21.73 -9.84
N GLU A 231 -6.46 22.37 -8.69
CA GLU A 231 -5.55 21.99 -7.60
C GLU A 231 -6.31 21.49 -6.37
N ALA A 232 -5.60 20.75 -5.49
CA ALA A 232 -6.15 20.30 -4.22
C ALA A 232 -6.76 21.45 -3.41
N GLY A 233 -7.86 21.17 -2.69
CA GLY A 233 -8.66 22.16 -1.96
C GLY A 233 -9.77 22.80 -2.79
N GLN A 234 -9.78 22.65 -4.12
CA GLN A 234 -10.80 23.22 -4.97
C GLN A 234 -12.02 22.30 -5.13
N ARG A 235 -13.18 22.91 -5.19
CA ARG A 235 -14.37 22.21 -5.68
C ARG A 235 -14.42 22.24 -7.21
N VAL A 236 -14.53 21.05 -7.79
CA VAL A 236 -14.33 20.86 -9.23
C VAL A 236 -15.56 20.19 -9.85
N ALA A 237 -15.89 20.61 -11.07
CA ALA A 237 -16.79 19.89 -11.97
C ALA A 237 -15.96 19.26 -13.10
N VAL A 238 -16.11 17.95 -13.30
CA VAL A 238 -15.31 17.17 -14.23
C VAL A 238 -16.23 16.50 -15.26
N SER A 239 -16.00 16.78 -16.55
CA SER A 239 -16.72 16.13 -17.64
C SER A 239 -16.05 14.80 -18.01
N LEU A 240 -16.82 13.71 -17.96
CA LEU A 240 -16.39 12.34 -18.20
C LEU A 240 -17.18 11.73 -19.36
N PRO A 241 -16.73 11.91 -20.61
CA PRO A 241 -17.41 11.32 -21.76
C PRO A 241 -17.30 9.78 -21.74
N GLY A 242 -18.29 9.13 -22.33
CA GLY A 242 -18.26 7.67 -22.51
C GLY A 242 -18.66 6.85 -21.28
N ILE A 243 -18.97 7.50 -20.14
CA ILE A 243 -19.49 6.83 -18.96
C ILE A 243 -20.94 7.27 -18.70
N GLU A 244 -21.80 6.32 -18.37
CA GLU A 244 -23.17 6.62 -17.99
C GLU A 244 -23.25 7.17 -16.55
N ARG A 245 -24.14 8.15 -16.34
CA ARG A 245 -24.39 8.71 -15.01
C ARG A 245 -24.72 7.63 -13.96
N THR A 246 -25.45 6.60 -14.34
CA THR A 246 -25.86 5.50 -13.47
C THR A 246 -24.70 4.63 -12.97
N ALA A 247 -23.57 4.66 -13.67
CA ALA A 247 -22.34 3.97 -13.26
C ALA A 247 -21.58 4.72 -12.15
N LEU A 248 -21.96 5.97 -11.84
CA LEU A 248 -21.32 6.83 -10.85
C LEU A 248 -22.27 7.11 -9.69
N ARG A 249 -21.74 7.10 -8.48
CA ARG A 249 -22.51 7.35 -7.26
C ARG A 249 -21.73 8.25 -6.30
N ARG A 250 -22.46 8.92 -5.44
CA ARG A 250 -21.87 9.55 -4.26
C ARG A 250 -21.11 8.50 -3.44
N GLY A 251 -19.89 8.82 -3.02
CA GLY A 251 -18.99 7.90 -2.35
C GLY A 251 -17.95 7.27 -3.27
N ASP A 252 -18.11 7.37 -4.59
CA ASP A 252 -17.04 7.01 -5.52
C ASP A 252 -15.93 8.07 -5.49
N ALA A 253 -14.71 7.68 -5.82
CA ALA A 253 -13.57 8.59 -5.95
C ALA A 253 -12.96 8.50 -7.35
N LEU A 254 -12.63 9.65 -7.93
CA LEU A 254 -11.74 9.72 -9.09
C LEU A 254 -10.31 9.78 -8.57
N VAL A 255 -9.50 8.81 -8.94
CA VAL A 255 -8.11 8.68 -8.46
C VAL A 255 -7.16 8.38 -9.61
N GLU A 256 -5.91 8.74 -9.42
CA GLU A 256 -4.82 8.27 -10.26
C GLU A 256 -4.72 6.74 -10.17
N PRO A 257 -4.60 6.03 -11.33
CA PRO A 257 -4.60 4.57 -11.33
C PRO A 257 -3.50 3.96 -10.42
N GLY A 258 -3.92 3.11 -9.48
CA GLY A 258 -3.01 2.40 -8.57
C GLY A 258 -2.43 3.23 -7.42
N ALA A 259 -2.78 4.51 -7.29
CA ALA A 259 -2.23 5.38 -6.23
C ALA A 259 -2.83 5.11 -4.85
N TYR A 260 -4.08 4.71 -4.78
CA TYR A 260 -4.79 4.49 -3.53
C TYR A 260 -5.34 3.07 -3.43
N PRO A 261 -5.30 2.45 -2.24
CA PRO A 261 -5.90 1.15 -2.03
C PRO A 261 -7.43 1.24 -1.97
N VAL A 262 -8.08 0.18 -2.44
CA VAL A 262 -9.50 -0.06 -2.25
C VAL A 262 -9.66 -1.10 -1.16
N SER A 263 -10.27 -0.76 -0.04
CA SER A 263 -10.27 -1.61 1.14
C SER A 263 -11.63 -1.73 1.82
N TYR A 264 -11.91 -2.92 2.36
CA TYR A 264 -13.01 -3.21 3.27
C TYR A 264 -12.63 -3.02 4.75
N ARG A 265 -11.44 -2.52 5.02
CA ARG A 265 -10.92 -2.32 6.38
C ARG A 265 -10.12 -1.05 6.48
N LEU A 266 -10.26 -0.37 7.62
CA LEU A 266 -9.44 0.79 7.99
C LEU A 266 -8.96 0.57 9.43
N ASP A 267 -7.67 0.70 9.68
CA ASP A 267 -7.15 0.82 11.03
C ASP A 267 -7.15 2.29 11.43
N VAL A 268 -7.76 2.62 12.56
CA VAL A 268 -7.96 4.01 13.00
C VAL A 268 -7.55 4.21 14.46
N VAL A 269 -7.07 5.41 14.77
CA VAL A 269 -7.10 5.93 16.14
C VAL A 269 -8.46 6.55 16.37
N LEU A 270 -9.14 6.20 17.46
CA LEU A 270 -10.48 6.65 17.79
C LEU A 270 -10.48 7.97 18.57
N GLU A 271 -11.43 8.80 18.26
CA GLU A 271 -11.80 10.02 18.98
C GLU A 271 -13.28 9.86 19.39
N GLU A 272 -13.55 9.54 20.67
CA GLU A 272 -14.89 9.21 21.14
C GLU A 272 -15.58 10.41 21.73
N LEU A 273 -16.82 10.65 21.34
CA LEU A 273 -17.73 11.63 21.94
C LEU A 273 -18.71 10.95 22.90
N ALA A 274 -18.99 9.68 22.65
CA ALA A 274 -19.80 8.79 23.46
C ALA A 274 -19.27 7.36 23.27
N GLU A 275 -19.81 6.39 24.01
CA GLU A 275 -19.48 4.99 23.81
C GLU A 275 -19.74 4.57 22.36
N VAL A 276 -18.67 4.14 21.67
CA VAL A 276 -18.75 3.67 20.28
C VAL A 276 -19.17 2.20 20.25
N PRO A 277 -20.36 1.86 19.77
CA PRO A 277 -20.88 0.49 19.77
C PRO A 277 -20.20 -0.35 18.67
N ALA A 278 -20.42 -1.67 18.74
CA ALA A 278 -19.84 -2.64 17.80
C ALA A 278 -20.30 -2.45 16.34
N GLN A 279 -21.41 -1.76 16.10
CA GLN A 279 -21.94 -1.47 14.77
C GLN A 279 -22.20 0.02 14.61
N VAL A 280 -21.63 0.58 13.56
CA VAL A 280 -21.72 2.01 13.25
C VAL A 280 -21.87 2.22 11.74
N THR A 281 -22.26 3.43 11.35
CA THR A 281 -22.05 3.92 9.98
C THR A 281 -20.77 4.75 9.97
N VAL A 282 -19.81 4.36 9.15
CA VAL A 282 -18.59 5.12 8.90
C VAL A 282 -18.84 6.10 7.77
N HIS A 283 -18.61 7.37 8.04
CA HIS A 283 -18.57 8.43 7.03
C HIS A 283 -17.13 8.74 6.70
N HIS A 284 -16.78 8.62 5.42
CA HIS A 284 -15.45 8.94 4.90
C HIS A 284 -15.58 9.52 3.49
N GLY A 285 -14.93 10.65 3.24
CA GLY A 285 -15.18 11.39 2.01
C GLY A 285 -16.68 11.67 1.85
N THR A 286 -17.23 11.34 0.70
CA THR A 286 -18.66 11.45 0.44
C THR A 286 -19.43 10.14 0.68
N ALA A 287 -18.72 9.06 1.09
CA ALA A 287 -19.31 7.77 1.38
C ALA A 287 -19.89 7.67 2.80
N ALA A 288 -20.91 6.82 2.96
CA ALA A 288 -21.46 6.42 4.24
C ALA A 288 -21.71 4.91 4.21
N VAL A 289 -20.89 4.15 4.95
CA VAL A 289 -20.80 2.69 4.86
C VAL A 289 -21.05 2.06 6.23
N PRO A 290 -21.98 1.11 6.38
CA PRO A 290 -22.11 0.32 7.59
C PRO A 290 -20.81 -0.42 7.90
N ALA A 291 -20.44 -0.46 9.17
CA ALA A 291 -19.20 -1.10 9.61
C ALA A 291 -19.35 -1.76 10.98
N ARG A 292 -18.51 -2.77 11.21
CA ARG A 292 -18.26 -3.34 12.51
C ARG A 292 -16.95 -2.79 13.08
N VAL A 293 -17.01 -2.32 14.32
CA VAL A 293 -15.85 -1.83 15.07
C VAL A 293 -15.19 -3.02 15.78
N ALA A 294 -13.96 -3.33 15.45
CA ALA A 294 -13.14 -4.31 16.15
C ALA A 294 -12.05 -3.56 16.93
N ARG A 295 -12.25 -3.41 18.22
CA ARG A 295 -11.33 -2.65 19.08
C ARG A 295 -10.00 -3.37 19.26
N ALA A 296 -8.94 -2.58 19.36
CA ALA A 296 -7.58 -2.99 19.69
C ALA A 296 -7.07 -2.15 20.87
N GLY A 297 -7.63 -2.38 22.06
CA GLY A 297 -7.47 -1.52 23.25
C GLY A 297 -8.50 -0.38 23.30
N GLU A 298 -8.20 0.67 24.04
CA GLU A 298 -9.12 1.78 24.27
C GLU A 298 -9.09 2.80 23.12
N ARG A 299 -7.92 3.05 22.52
CA ARG A 299 -7.68 4.13 21.55
C ARG A 299 -7.79 3.70 20.10
N TRP A 300 -7.69 2.40 19.79
CA TRP A 300 -7.61 1.95 18.40
C TRP A 300 -8.72 0.98 18.03
N ALA A 301 -9.05 0.98 16.76
CA ALA A 301 -9.98 0.01 16.20
C ALA A 301 -9.68 -0.29 14.73
N GLN A 302 -10.00 -1.50 14.31
CA GLN A 302 -10.17 -1.84 12.91
C GLN A 302 -11.65 -1.70 12.55
N LEU A 303 -11.96 -0.79 11.61
CA LEU A 303 -13.28 -0.62 11.03
C LEU A 303 -13.45 -1.62 9.88
N ARG A 304 -14.36 -2.57 10.03
CA ARG A 304 -14.68 -3.59 9.00
C ARG A 304 -15.92 -3.18 8.26
N LEU A 305 -15.74 -2.73 7.03
CA LEU A 305 -16.73 -2.06 6.21
C LEU A 305 -17.57 -3.06 5.42
N ALA A 306 -18.88 -2.79 5.28
CA ALA A 306 -19.80 -3.58 4.46
C ALA A 306 -19.57 -3.38 2.95
N ALA A 307 -18.98 -2.25 2.54
CA ALA A 307 -18.59 -1.94 1.17
C ALA A 307 -17.19 -1.32 1.17
N PRO A 308 -16.41 -1.48 0.09
CA PRO A 308 -15.07 -0.94 0.05
C PRO A 308 -15.06 0.58 -0.11
N VAL A 309 -14.03 1.21 0.41
CA VAL A 309 -13.76 2.65 0.25
C VAL A 309 -12.32 2.86 -0.27
N VAL A 310 -12.09 4.03 -0.81
CA VAL A 310 -10.76 4.57 -1.07
C VAL A 310 -10.39 5.49 0.07
N ALA A 311 -9.31 5.22 0.75
CA ALA A 311 -8.81 6.07 1.83
C ALA A 311 -7.29 6.23 1.74
N ALA A 312 -6.76 7.24 2.40
CA ALA A 312 -5.33 7.43 2.62
C ALA A 312 -5.03 7.50 4.12
N ARG A 313 -3.77 7.28 4.48
CA ARG A 313 -3.29 7.53 5.83
C ARG A 313 -3.50 9.00 6.18
N GLY A 314 -3.94 9.26 7.41
CA GLY A 314 -4.26 10.59 7.88
C GLY A 314 -5.69 11.06 7.61
N ASP A 315 -6.44 10.39 6.72
CA ASP A 315 -7.84 10.73 6.47
C ASP A 315 -8.67 10.64 7.76
N ARG A 316 -9.67 11.50 7.87
CA ARG A 316 -10.61 11.55 8.99
C ARG A 316 -11.87 10.75 8.67
N VAL A 317 -12.42 10.11 9.69
CA VAL A 317 -13.71 9.40 9.63
C VAL A 317 -14.64 9.89 10.73
N VAL A 318 -15.93 9.88 10.47
CA VAL A 318 -16.98 10.16 11.47
C VAL A 318 -17.81 8.89 11.66
N LEU A 319 -18.06 8.54 12.92
CA LEU A 319 -18.79 7.33 13.33
C LEU A 319 -20.16 7.73 13.86
N ARG A 320 -21.23 7.11 13.31
CA ARG A 320 -22.62 7.43 13.68
C ARG A 320 -23.49 6.19 13.87
N THR A 321 -24.50 6.30 14.77
CA THR A 321 -25.55 5.27 15.01
C THR A 321 -26.97 5.85 14.93
N GLY A 322 -27.14 7.02 14.44
CA GLY A 322 -28.31 7.91 14.51
C GLY A 322 -27.78 9.29 14.84
N THR A 323 -27.09 9.42 15.95
CA THR A 323 -26.26 10.58 16.33
C THR A 323 -24.79 10.30 16.07
N THR A 324 -23.96 11.32 16.11
CA THR A 324 -22.50 11.20 16.04
C THR A 324 -21.97 10.69 17.36
N VAL A 325 -21.32 9.52 17.35
CA VAL A 325 -20.75 8.88 18.56
C VAL A 325 -19.24 9.06 18.67
N GLY A 326 -18.58 9.50 17.60
CA GLY A 326 -17.14 9.73 17.56
C GLY A 326 -16.62 9.78 16.14
N GLY A 327 -15.33 9.65 16.01
CA GLY A 327 -14.61 9.64 14.74
C GLY A 327 -13.24 9.05 14.92
N GLY A 328 -12.34 9.43 14.03
CA GLY A 328 -10.96 9.03 14.14
C GLY A 328 -10.13 9.38 12.91
N ARG A 329 -8.84 9.08 13.02
CA ARG A 329 -7.85 9.27 11.95
C ARG A 329 -7.37 7.91 11.45
N VAL A 330 -7.36 7.73 10.14
CA VAL A 330 -6.89 6.51 9.49
C VAL A 330 -5.37 6.38 9.65
N LEU A 331 -4.94 5.28 10.23
CA LEU A 331 -3.53 4.91 10.37
C LEU A 331 -3.08 4.02 9.22
N ASP A 332 -3.94 3.05 8.82
CA ASP A 332 -3.70 2.17 7.68
C ASP A 332 -5.01 2.05 6.87
N PRO A 333 -5.02 2.53 5.62
CA PRO A 333 -6.20 2.44 4.75
C PRO A 333 -6.41 1.05 4.11
N ALA A 334 -5.43 0.14 4.23
CA ALA A 334 -5.52 -1.24 3.71
C ALA A 334 -4.88 -2.26 4.65
N PRO A 335 -5.35 -2.32 5.92
CA PRO A 335 -4.72 -3.15 6.93
C PRO A 335 -4.89 -4.65 6.65
N PRO A 336 -4.02 -5.49 7.25
CA PRO A 336 -4.20 -6.93 7.26
C PRO A 336 -5.51 -7.30 7.97
N ARG A 337 -5.90 -8.58 7.88
CA ARG A 337 -7.13 -9.07 8.51
C ARG A 337 -7.15 -8.89 10.02
N HIS A 338 -5.99 -8.96 10.64
CA HIS A 338 -5.77 -8.79 12.07
C HIS A 338 -4.62 -7.81 12.29
N SER A 339 -4.87 -6.81 13.10
CA SER A 339 -3.89 -5.84 13.59
C SER A 339 -3.89 -5.91 15.13
N ASP A 340 -2.73 -6.03 15.72
CA ASP A 340 -2.54 -5.98 17.16
C ASP A 340 -2.22 -4.56 17.66
N ALA A 341 -2.25 -4.36 18.95
CA ALA A 341 -2.01 -3.06 19.57
C ALA A 341 -0.60 -2.50 19.23
N ALA A 342 0.42 -3.37 19.14
CA ALA A 342 1.77 -2.95 18.83
C ALA A 342 1.88 -2.37 17.41
N ARG A 343 1.15 -2.94 16.44
CA ARG A 343 1.07 -2.39 15.09
C ARG A 343 0.42 -1.01 15.06
N PHE A 344 -0.70 -0.84 15.79
CA PHE A 344 -1.38 0.46 15.88
C PHE A 344 -0.47 1.53 16.47
N GLU A 345 0.21 1.23 17.58
CA GLU A 345 1.14 2.15 18.24
C GLU A 345 2.25 2.61 17.29
N ARG A 346 2.88 1.67 16.58
CA ARG A 346 3.93 1.98 15.59
C ARG A 346 3.41 2.85 14.44
N LEU A 347 2.25 2.54 13.89
CA LEU A 347 1.64 3.34 12.83
C LEU A 347 1.24 4.74 13.31
N GLU A 348 0.77 4.89 14.56
CA GLU A 348 0.41 6.19 15.14
C GLU A 348 1.64 7.08 15.32
N THR A 349 2.78 6.50 15.71
CA THR A 349 4.07 7.20 15.85
C THR A 349 4.82 7.40 14.53
N GLY A 350 4.33 6.80 13.43
CA GLY A 350 4.98 6.90 12.13
C GLY A 350 6.04 5.83 11.86
N ASP A 351 6.24 4.89 12.78
CA ASP A 351 7.21 3.81 12.64
C ASP A 351 6.70 2.71 11.69
N VAL A 352 6.75 2.99 10.39
CA VAL A 352 6.41 1.98 9.36
C VAL A 352 7.48 0.88 9.28
N ALA A 353 8.73 1.18 9.61
CA ALA A 353 9.80 0.19 9.59
C ALA A 353 9.55 -0.92 10.63
N GLY A 354 9.08 -0.55 11.82
CA GLY A 354 8.82 -1.49 12.89
C GLY A 354 7.68 -2.47 12.65
N ILE A 355 6.81 -2.25 11.65
CA ILE A 355 5.77 -3.21 11.28
C ILE A 355 6.19 -4.19 10.18
N VAL A 356 7.40 -4.06 9.64
CA VAL A 356 7.93 -4.90 8.57
C VAL A 356 8.80 -6.01 9.16
N HIS A 357 8.19 -7.15 9.50
CA HIS A 357 8.87 -8.30 10.11
C HIS A 357 9.45 -9.29 9.09
N ALA A 358 9.17 -9.10 7.80
CA ALA A 358 9.67 -9.92 6.69
C ALA A 358 9.69 -9.08 5.40
N PRO A 359 10.42 -9.47 4.36
CA PRO A 359 10.44 -8.73 3.12
C PRO A 359 9.06 -8.59 2.50
N VAL A 360 8.69 -7.37 2.20
CA VAL A 360 7.44 -7.01 1.51
C VAL A 360 7.76 -6.20 0.27
N ARG A 361 6.91 -6.24 -0.73
CA ARG A 361 7.08 -5.39 -1.91
C ARG A 361 6.82 -3.94 -1.53
N LEU A 362 7.68 -3.03 -1.97
CA LEU A 362 7.53 -1.60 -1.73
C LEU A 362 6.14 -1.09 -2.14
N ALA A 363 5.61 -1.59 -3.26
CA ALA A 363 4.27 -1.26 -3.71
C ALA A 363 3.16 -1.58 -2.68
N ALA A 364 3.35 -2.61 -1.86
CA ALA A 364 2.40 -2.99 -0.80
C ALA A 364 2.43 -2.06 0.42
N LEU A 365 3.49 -1.26 0.59
CA LEU A 365 3.62 -0.30 1.69
C LEU A 365 3.41 1.16 1.26
N ARG A 366 3.32 1.44 -0.04
CA ARG A 366 3.23 2.82 -0.55
C ARG A 366 2.13 3.65 0.12
N HIS A 367 1.01 3.03 0.45
CA HIS A 367 -0.10 3.70 1.12
C HIS A 367 0.16 4.09 2.60
N LEU A 368 1.27 3.63 3.17
CA LEU A 368 1.72 3.97 4.54
C LEU A 368 2.90 4.96 4.55
N LEU A 369 3.50 5.22 3.38
CA LEU A 369 4.73 6.00 3.25
C LEU A 369 4.42 7.39 2.68
N ASP A 370 4.98 8.42 3.29
CA ASP A 370 4.91 9.81 2.81
C ASP A 370 6.10 10.17 1.88
N GLY A 371 6.81 9.16 1.36
CA GLY A 371 8.00 9.32 0.52
C GLY A 371 8.83 8.05 0.43
N GLU A 372 10.16 8.17 0.39
CA GLU A 372 11.06 7.02 0.46
C GLU A 372 10.99 6.34 1.83
N PRO A 373 11.11 5.00 1.89
CA PRO A 373 10.97 4.25 3.13
C PRO A 373 12.16 4.47 4.08
N GLU A 374 12.05 5.43 4.98
CA GLU A 374 13.07 5.66 6.01
C GLU A 374 13.15 4.46 6.98
N GLY A 375 14.37 4.13 7.41
CA GLY A 375 14.63 3.02 8.34
C GLY A 375 14.47 1.62 7.75
N LEU A 376 14.14 1.47 6.47
CA LEU A 376 14.05 0.18 5.78
C LEU A 376 15.21 -0.04 4.82
N GLY A 377 15.72 -1.27 4.78
CA GLY A 377 16.61 -1.73 3.71
C GLY A 377 15.83 -2.01 2.43
N ARG A 378 16.48 -1.89 1.27
CA ARG A 378 15.88 -2.16 -0.03
C ARG A 378 16.76 -3.06 -0.89
N ALA A 379 16.12 -4.02 -1.57
CA ALA A 379 16.72 -4.86 -2.59
C ALA A 379 15.71 -5.07 -3.73
N GLY A 380 15.96 -4.46 -4.89
CA GLY A 380 15.01 -4.46 -6.01
C GLY A 380 13.67 -3.85 -5.64
N GLU A 381 12.60 -4.64 -5.77
CA GLU A 381 11.22 -4.26 -5.38
C GLU A 381 10.89 -4.54 -3.89
N TRP A 382 11.81 -5.16 -3.14
CA TRP A 382 11.60 -5.59 -1.77
C TRP A 382 12.18 -4.60 -0.78
N VAL A 383 11.43 -4.39 0.32
CA VAL A 383 11.86 -3.63 1.49
C VAL A 383 11.75 -4.51 2.73
N PHE A 384 12.65 -4.31 3.70
CA PHE A 384 12.78 -5.13 4.90
C PHE A 384 13.42 -4.32 6.02
N SER A 385 13.18 -4.73 7.29
CA SER A 385 13.88 -4.11 8.41
C SER A 385 15.35 -4.53 8.43
N PRO A 386 16.27 -3.64 8.88
CA PRO A 386 17.69 -3.99 9.05
C PRO A 386 17.89 -5.18 10.00
N ASP A 387 17.07 -5.29 11.05
CA ASP A 387 17.13 -6.38 12.03
C ASP A 387 16.82 -7.72 11.38
N TRP A 388 15.76 -7.79 10.56
CA TRP A 388 15.45 -9.01 9.81
C TRP A 388 16.61 -9.44 8.90
N LEU A 389 17.26 -8.48 8.22
CA LEU A 389 18.41 -8.80 7.37
C LEU A 389 19.59 -9.33 8.18
N ALA A 390 19.81 -8.75 9.36
CA ALA A 390 20.88 -9.20 10.27
C ALA A 390 20.61 -10.62 10.79
N GLU A 391 19.38 -10.92 11.20
CA GLU A 391 18.94 -12.25 11.62
C GLU A 391 19.09 -13.27 10.50
N LEU A 392 18.58 -12.97 9.30
CA LEU A 392 18.72 -13.85 8.14
C LEU A 392 20.20 -14.12 7.80
N ARG A 393 21.02 -13.09 7.84
CA ARG A 393 22.47 -13.23 7.61
C ARG A 393 23.11 -14.16 8.65
N GLY A 394 22.78 -13.96 9.93
CA GLY A 394 23.26 -14.81 11.03
C GLY A 394 22.87 -16.27 10.83
N ASP A 395 21.60 -16.54 10.52
CA ASP A 395 21.09 -17.91 10.28
C ASP A 395 21.79 -18.57 9.08
N VAL A 396 21.87 -17.85 7.96
CA VAL A 396 22.53 -18.38 6.75
C VAL A 396 24.00 -18.66 7.01
N HIS A 397 24.74 -17.78 7.68
CA HIS A 397 26.15 -17.97 8.00
C HIS A 397 26.37 -19.13 8.99
N ALA A 398 25.51 -19.27 10.02
CA ALA A 398 25.56 -20.39 10.96
C ALA A 398 25.36 -21.73 10.25
N ARG A 399 24.40 -21.83 9.34
CA ARG A 399 24.15 -23.02 8.54
C ARG A 399 25.30 -23.33 7.59
N LEU A 400 25.94 -22.32 6.98
CA LEU A 400 27.13 -22.50 6.14
C LEU A 400 28.34 -22.95 6.95
N ALA A 401 28.51 -22.43 8.18
CA ALA A 401 29.60 -22.85 9.06
C ALA A 401 29.51 -24.32 9.52
N THR A 402 28.29 -24.88 9.53
CA THR A 402 28.02 -26.29 9.88
C THR A 402 27.81 -27.19 8.66
N ALA A 403 27.97 -26.67 7.45
CA ALA A 403 27.83 -27.46 6.22
C ALA A 403 28.94 -28.49 6.07
N ASP A 404 28.68 -29.55 5.30
CA ASP A 404 29.66 -30.60 5.07
C ASP A 404 30.94 -30.02 4.43
N PRO A 405 32.13 -30.26 5.01
CA PRO A 405 33.37 -29.78 4.44
C PRO A 405 33.64 -30.25 2.99
N LEU A 406 33.05 -31.37 2.59
CA LEU A 406 33.17 -31.87 1.20
C LEU A 406 32.27 -31.07 0.22
N ASP A 407 31.21 -30.46 0.72
CA ASP A 407 30.32 -29.58 -0.04
C ASP A 407 29.82 -28.45 0.87
N PRO A 408 30.67 -27.42 1.12
CA PRO A 408 30.38 -26.37 2.12
C PRO A 408 29.28 -25.38 1.70
N GLY A 409 28.52 -25.72 0.69
CA GLY A 409 27.40 -24.92 0.23
C GLY A 409 26.06 -25.42 0.78
N ILE A 410 25.08 -24.52 0.88
CA ILE A 410 23.69 -24.84 1.21
C ILE A 410 22.75 -24.34 0.12
N PRO A 411 21.54 -24.90 -0.02
CA PRO A 411 20.53 -24.31 -0.90
C PRO A 411 20.15 -22.90 -0.42
N PRO A 412 19.91 -21.94 -1.35
CA PRO A 412 19.43 -20.61 -1.00
C PRO A 412 18.02 -20.68 -0.39
N PRO A 413 17.58 -19.65 0.35
CA PRO A 413 16.21 -19.56 0.83
C PRO A 413 15.20 -19.68 -0.32
N ALA A 414 14.18 -20.53 -0.13
CA ALA A 414 13.12 -20.73 -1.11
C ALA A 414 12.04 -19.65 -0.97
N ALA A 415 12.38 -18.39 -1.28
CA ALA A 415 11.50 -17.25 -1.16
C ALA A 415 11.56 -16.33 -2.39
N PRO A 416 10.47 -15.64 -2.75
CA PRO A 416 10.44 -14.77 -3.92
C PRO A 416 11.48 -13.64 -3.91
N TRP A 417 11.84 -13.17 -2.72
CA TRP A 417 12.82 -12.10 -2.50
C TRP A 417 14.29 -12.60 -2.53
N ALA A 418 14.52 -13.91 -2.49
CA ALA A 418 15.86 -14.46 -2.27
C ALA A 418 16.89 -13.95 -3.29
N ARG A 419 16.53 -13.91 -4.57
CA ARG A 419 17.42 -13.46 -5.63
C ARG A 419 17.96 -12.04 -5.41
N ASP A 420 17.08 -11.15 -4.93
CA ASP A 420 17.42 -9.74 -4.76
C ASP A 420 18.16 -9.48 -3.44
N VAL A 421 17.88 -10.29 -2.39
CA VAL A 421 18.46 -10.12 -1.05
C VAL A 421 19.78 -10.86 -0.86
N LEU A 422 20.00 -11.98 -1.55
CA LEU A 422 21.23 -12.79 -1.43
C LEU A 422 22.55 -11.99 -1.52
N PRO A 423 22.70 -10.99 -2.44
CA PRO A 423 23.91 -10.19 -2.50
C PRO A 423 24.23 -9.42 -1.19
N LEU A 424 23.20 -9.12 -0.40
CA LEU A 424 23.34 -8.40 0.86
C LEU A 424 23.77 -9.28 2.03
N LEU A 425 23.70 -10.61 1.87
CA LEU A 425 24.08 -11.56 2.94
C LEU A 425 25.57 -11.82 3.02
N GLY A 426 26.37 -11.36 2.04
CA GLY A 426 27.81 -11.63 1.99
C GLY A 426 28.11 -13.09 1.64
N VAL A 427 27.34 -13.70 0.75
CA VAL A 427 27.51 -15.06 0.26
C VAL A 427 27.75 -15.08 -1.26
N GLU A 428 28.34 -16.14 -1.76
CA GLU A 428 28.56 -16.38 -3.19
C GLU A 428 27.59 -17.44 -3.71
N LEU A 429 26.90 -17.14 -4.80
CA LEU A 429 26.05 -18.11 -5.50
C LEU A 429 26.89 -18.86 -6.55
N ARG A 430 27.02 -20.18 -6.40
CA ARG A 430 27.69 -21.06 -7.35
C ARG A 430 26.71 -22.15 -7.78
N GLY A 431 26.26 -22.10 -9.03
CA GLY A 431 25.21 -22.99 -9.53
C GLY A 431 23.89 -22.78 -8.75
N ALA A 432 23.41 -23.85 -8.10
CA ALA A 432 22.17 -23.85 -7.32
C ALA A 432 22.41 -23.72 -5.80
N ARG A 433 23.60 -23.40 -5.34
CA ARG A 433 23.96 -23.35 -3.91
C ARG A 433 24.70 -22.07 -3.58
N ILE A 434 24.60 -21.67 -2.32
CA ILE A 434 25.31 -20.51 -1.77
C ILE A 434 26.44 -20.95 -0.85
N TYR A 435 27.50 -20.17 -0.80
CA TYR A 435 28.75 -20.45 -0.09
C TYR A 435 29.22 -19.20 0.65
N LEU A 436 30.01 -19.38 1.69
CA LEU A 436 30.83 -18.27 2.21
C LEU A 436 31.89 -17.88 1.17
N PRO A 437 32.26 -16.59 1.09
CA PRO A 437 33.31 -16.13 0.18
C PRO A 437 34.61 -16.92 0.37
N GLY A 438 35.15 -17.43 -0.73
CA GLY A 438 36.37 -18.22 -0.70
C GLY A 438 36.23 -19.66 -0.16
N ALA A 439 35.04 -20.09 0.23
CA ALA A 439 34.82 -21.46 0.68
C ALA A 439 35.14 -22.45 -0.46
N ALA A 440 35.96 -23.43 -0.15
CA ALA A 440 36.32 -24.55 -1.03
C ALA A 440 36.06 -25.86 -0.31
N ALA A 441 35.70 -26.87 -1.09
CA ALA A 441 35.56 -28.21 -0.55
C ALA A 441 36.88 -28.68 0.06
N SER A 442 36.82 -29.32 1.20
CA SER A 442 37.97 -29.86 1.92
C SER A 442 37.64 -31.22 2.53
N LEU A 443 38.64 -32.02 2.81
CA LEU A 443 38.43 -33.33 3.44
C LEU A 443 38.01 -33.24 4.92
N GLY A 444 38.38 -32.16 5.60
CA GLY A 444 38.06 -32.00 7.02
C GLY A 444 38.51 -33.20 7.85
N ASP A 445 37.63 -33.75 8.65
CA ASP A 445 37.79 -34.94 9.49
C ASP A 445 37.83 -36.25 8.66
N ARG A 446 37.45 -36.22 7.37
CA ARG A 446 37.49 -37.38 6.46
C ARG A 446 38.82 -37.57 5.77
N ALA A 447 39.88 -36.79 6.09
CA ALA A 447 41.20 -36.91 5.49
C ALA A 447 41.81 -38.32 5.63
N ALA A 448 41.72 -38.90 6.83
CA ALA A 448 42.20 -40.28 7.08
C ALA A 448 41.42 -41.33 6.26
N ALA A 449 40.12 -41.16 6.10
CA ALA A 449 39.30 -42.04 5.27
C ALA A 449 39.64 -41.92 3.77
N ALA A 450 39.97 -40.72 3.31
CA ALA A 450 40.42 -40.48 1.94
C ALA A 450 41.76 -41.16 1.66
N GLU A 451 42.74 -40.98 2.57
CA GLU A 451 44.04 -41.64 2.47
C GLU A 451 43.90 -43.17 2.46
N GLU A 452 43.04 -43.73 3.29
CA GLU A 452 42.77 -45.18 3.32
C GLU A 452 42.16 -45.67 2.00
N ILE A 453 41.25 -44.91 1.37
CA ILE A 453 40.68 -45.25 0.06
C ILE A 453 41.77 -45.21 -1.00
N GLU A 454 42.60 -44.16 -1.03
CA GLU A 454 43.73 -44.05 -1.98
C GLU A 454 44.72 -45.20 -1.78
N ARG A 455 45.08 -45.55 -0.55
CA ARG A 455 45.95 -46.70 -0.22
C ARG A 455 45.36 -48.00 -0.73
N ARG A 456 44.08 -48.28 -0.45
CA ARG A 456 43.38 -49.47 -0.93
C ARG A 456 43.35 -49.57 -2.47
N LEU A 457 43.09 -48.44 -3.14
CA LEU A 457 43.09 -48.38 -4.60
C LEU A 457 44.50 -48.72 -5.19
N ALA A 458 45.56 -48.27 -4.52
CA ALA A 458 46.91 -48.57 -4.91
C ALA A 458 47.25 -50.06 -4.66
N GLU A 459 46.86 -50.65 -3.54
CA GLU A 459 47.10 -52.02 -3.18
C GLU A 459 46.43 -53.07 -4.11
N VAL A 460 45.16 -52.77 -4.51
CA VAL A 460 44.42 -53.73 -5.37
C VAL A 460 44.78 -53.62 -6.85
N GLY A 461 45.59 -52.65 -7.22
CA GLY A 461 46.07 -52.47 -8.58
C GLY A 461 44.93 -52.23 -9.57
N THR A 462 44.70 -53.14 -10.51
CA THR A 462 43.69 -53.01 -11.59
C THR A 462 42.28 -53.39 -11.16
N ALA A 463 42.07 -53.87 -9.93
CA ALA A 463 40.77 -54.27 -9.44
C ALA A 463 39.98 -53.03 -8.89
N ALA A 464 38.66 -53.10 -8.96
CA ALA A 464 37.81 -52.08 -8.39
C ALA A 464 37.65 -52.22 -6.85
N THR A 465 37.67 -51.12 -6.13
CA THR A 465 37.49 -51.07 -4.69
C THR A 465 36.09 -50.51 -4.36
N LYS A 466 35.44 -51.06 -3.35
CA LYS A 466 34.17 -50.55 -2.90
C LYS A 466 34.38 -49.32 -2.00
N VAL A 467 33.72 -48.22 -2.30
CA VAL A 467 33.70 -46.95 -1.54
C VAL A 467 32.28 -46.67 -1.14
N ASP A 468 31.98 -46.91 0.13
CA ASP A 468 30.59 -46.77 0.65
C ASP A 468 30.21 -45.32 0.86
N ASP A 469 31.12 -44.41 1.21
CA ASP A 469 30.90 -42.98 1.33
C ASP A 469 30.82 -42.33 -0.06
N ARG A 470 29.59 -42.10 -0.52
CA ARG A 470 29.33 -41.58 -1.87
C ARG A 470 29.81 -40.14 -2.05
N GLU A 471 29.78 -39.33 -0.99
CA GLU A 471 30.21 -37.93 -1.05
C GLU A 471 31.73 -37.84 -1.10
N LEU A 472 32.40 -38.60 -0.28
CA LEU A 472 33.86 -38.70 -0.32
C LEU A 472 34.34 -39.25 -1.66
N ALA A 473 33.67 -40.29 -2.21
CA ALA A 473 33.98 -40.82 -3.52
C ALA A 473 33.80 -39.77 -4.63
N ARG A 474 32.75 -38.92 -4.55
CA ARG A 474 32.55 -37.83 -5.49
C ARG A 474 33.65 -36.77 -5.38
N PHE A 475 34.00 -36.38 -4.17
CA PHE A 475 35.07 -35.41 -3.90
C PHE A 475 36.42 -35.91 -4.47
N LEU A 476 36.79 -37.20 -4.22
CA LEU A 476 38.03 -37.81 -4.73
C LEU A 476 38.03 -37.94 -6.26
N GLU A 477 36.85 -38.16 -6.87
CA GLU A 477 36.72 -38.18 -8.34
C GLU A 477 36.94 -36.76 -8.91
N GLU A 478 36.33 -35.72 -8.32
CA GLU A 478 36.52 -34.32 -8.70
C GLU A 478 37.96 -33.85 -8.49
N ALA A 479 38.62 -34.34 -7.42
CA ALA A 479 40.04 -34.14 -7.15
C ALA A 479 40.96 -34.93 -8.07
N GLY A 480 40.40 -35.76 -8.95
CA GLY A 480 41.16 -36.54 -9.92
C GLY A 480 41.92 -37.76 -9.36
N LYS A 481 41.57 -38.23 -8.16
CA LYS A 481 42.20 -39.36 -7.47
C LYS A 481 41.63 -40.72 -7.89
N LEU A 482 40.33 -40.77 -8.14
CA LEU A 482 39.64 -41.99 -8.53
C LEU A 482 38.63 -41.75 -9.66
N VAL A 483 38.04 -42.82 -10.19
CA VAL A 483 36.88 -42.80 -11.10
C VAL A 483 35.83 -43.75 -10.54
N ARG A 484 34.63 -43.29 -10.32
CA ARG A 484 33.49 -44.11 -9.88
C ARG A 484 32.94 -44.93 -11.04
N LEU A 485 32.71 -46.21 -10.81
CA LEU A 485 32.24 -47.12 -11.84
C LEU A 485 30.74 -47.46 -11.75
N GLY A 486 30.09 -47.19 -10.63
CA GLY A 486 28.72 -47.57 -10.32
C GLY A 486 28.64 -48.47 -9.08
N ASP A 487 27.44 -48.53 -8.45
CA ASP A 487 27.17 -49.36 -7.27
C ASP A 487 28.18 -49.22 -6.11
N GLY A 488 28.80 -48.03 -5.98
CA GLY A 488 29.84 -47.77 -4.97
C GLY A 488 31.22 -48.33 -5.29
N TRP A 489 31.48 -48.84 -6.50
CA TRP A 489 32.80 -49.28 -6.93
C TRP A 489 33.57 -48.12 -7.58
N ALA A 490 34.88 -48.12 -7.37
CA ALA A 490 35.80 -47.14 -7.96
C ALA A 490 37.15 -47.78 -8.29
N VAL A 491 37.87 -47.17 -9.22
CA VAL A 491 39.25 -47.47 -9.54
C VAL A 491 40.10 -46.20 -9.45
N SER A 492 41.43 -46.35 -9.33
CA SER A 492 42.29 -45.16 -9.41
C SER A 492 42.19 -44.50 -10.78
N ARG A 493 42.47 -43.20 -10.85
CA ARG A 493 42.48 -42.43 -12.11
C ARG A 493 43.45 -43.01 -13.13
N GLU A 494 44.59 -43.54 -12.65
CA GLU A 494 45.64 -44.18 -13.48
C GLU A 494 45.14 -45.47 -14.12
N VAL A 495 44.48 -46.32 -13.32
CA VAL A 495 43.89 -47.59 -13.81
C VAL A 495 42.79 -47.29 -14.85
N TYR A 496 41.91 -46.33 -14.59
CA TYR A 496 40.92 -45.96 -15.57
C TYR A 496 41.53 -45.44 -16.87
N ALA A 497 42.56 -44.59 -16.78
CA ALA A 497 43.25 -44.05 -17.96
C ALA A 497 43.97 -45.16 -18.79
N ALA A 498 44.64 -46.10 -18.11
CA ALA A 498 45.26 -47.20 -18.74
C ALA A 498 44.25 -48.14 -19.42
N ALA A 499 43.19 -48.50 -18.73
CA ALA A 499 42.08 -49.31 -19.27
C ALA A 499 41.40 -48.65 -20.48
N ARG A 500 41.22 -47.34 -20.44
CA ARG A 500 40.68 -46.52 -21.54
C ARG A 500 41.60 -46.55 -22.76
N ALA A 501 42.91 -46.37 -22.55
CA ALA A 501 43.91 -46.42 -23.62
C ALA A 501 43.97 -47.81 -24.30
N ALA A 502 43.97 -48.88 -23.49
CA ALA A 502 43.95 -50.25 -24.00
C ALA A 502 42.69 -50.55 -24.83
N LEU A 503 41.49 -50.06 -24.34
CA LEU A 503 40.23 -50.22 -25.08
C LEU A 503 40.26 -49.48 -26.42
N VAL A 504 40.74 -48.25 -26.45
CA VAL A 504 40.78 -47.41 -27.65
C VAL A 504 41.70 -48.06 -28.68
N ALA A 505 42.93 -48.48 -28.29
CA ALA A 505 43.87 -49.10 -29.16
C ALA A 505 43.33 -50.41 -29.81
N GLU A 506 42.68 -51.27 -29.02
CA GLU A 506 42.10 -52.51 -29.54
C GLU A 506 40.91 -52.24 -30.48
N CYS A 507 40.03 -51.25 -30.13
CA CYS A 507 38.91 -50.86 -30.99
C CYS A 507 39.37 -50.21 -32.30
N GLU A 508 40.49 -49.49 -32.31
CA GLU A 508 41.09 -48.93 -33.52
C GLU A 508 41.69 -50.02 -34.40
N ALA A 509 42.33 -51.06 -33.80
CA ALA A 509 42.92 -52.15 -34.50
C ALA A 509 41.89 -53.17 -35.01
N ALA A 510 40.95 -53.60 -34.16
CA ALA A 510 40.03 -54.72 -34.45
C ALA A 510 38.55 -54.21 -34.73
N GLY A 511 38.31 -52.94 -34.70
CA GLY A 511 36.99 -52.33 -34.93
C GLY A 511 35.99 -52.51 -33.78
N ARG A 512 36.20 -53.43 -32.88
CA ARG A 512 35.32 -53.76 -31.74
C ARG A 512 36.06 -54.50 -30.65
N ILE A 513 35.52 -54.48 -29.41
CA ILE A 513 36.09 -55.28 -28.30
C ILE A 513 34.98 -55.99 -27.53
N GLY A 514 35.19 -57.28 -27.21
CA GLY A 514 34.30 -58.03 -26.32
C GLY A 514 34.78 -58.00 -24.87
N LEU A 515 33.89 -58.35 -23.91
CA LEU A 515 34.22 -58.37 -22.49
C LEU A 515 35.43 -59.22 -22.12
N ALA A 516 35.52 -60.41 -22.64
CA ALA A 516 36.65 -61.31 -22.35
C ALA A 516 37.99 -60.71 -22.80
N ARG A 517 38.05 -60.19 -24.01
CA ARG A 517 39.26 -59.57 -24.57
C ARG A 517 39.63 -58.28 -23.79
N PHE A 518 38.64 -57.48 -23.42
CA PHE A 518 38.91 -56.29 -22.62
C PHE A 518 39.44 -56.64 -21.22
N ARG A 519 38.84 -57.64 -20.56
CA ARG A 519 39.33 -58.17 -19.27
C ARG A 519 40.81 -58.50 -19.32
N ASP A 520 41.21 -59.27 -20.36
CA ASP A 520 42.60 -59.74 -20.52
C ASP A 520 43.57 -58.57 -20.79
N LEU A 521 43.16 -57.60 -21.59
CA LEU A 521 43.92 -56.37 -21.86
C LEU A 521 44.08 -55.46 -20.67
N ALA A 522 42.98 -55.28 -19.89
CA ALA A 522 42.97 -54.43 -18.70
C ALA A 522 43.60 -55.14 -17.47
N GLY A 523 43.89 -56.44 -17.56
CA GLY A 523 44.47 -57.22 -16.45
C GLY A 523 43.61 -57.23 -15.20
N THR A 524 42.28 -57.28 -15.35
CA THR A 524 41.32 -57.14 -14.24
C THR A 524 40.33 -58.31 -14.18
N GLY A 525 39.50 -58.35 -13.16
CA GLY A 525 38.44 -59.34 -13.03
C GLY A 525 37.23 -59.09 -13.97
N ARG A 526 36.40 -60.15 -14.21
CA ARG A 526 35.27 -60.11 -15.14
C ARG A 526 34.25 -59.00 -14.71
N ARG A 527 33.96 -58.88 -13.40
CA ARG A 527 33.08 -57.89 -12.86
C ARG A 527 33.63 -56.49 -13.11
N ASP A 528 34.88 -56.24 -12.79
CA ASP A 528 35.52 -54.94 -12.86
C ASP A 528 35.68 -54.49 -14.33
N ALA A 529 36.00 -55.45 -15.24
CA ALA A 529 35.96 -55.19 -16.66
C ALA A 529 34.57 -54.78 -17.16
N GLN A 530 33.52 -55.41 -16.65
CA GLN A 530 32.16 -55.03 -17.00
C GLN A 530 31.84 -53.60 -16.51
N LEU A 531 32.12 -53.24 -15.23
CA LEU A 531 31.92 -51.95 -14.67
C LEU A 531 32.68 -50.84 -15.44
N LEU A 532 33.94 -51.11 -15.83
CA LEU A 532 34.73 -50.20 -16.66
C LEU A 532 34.09 -49.96 -18.03
N LEU A 533 33.62 -51.03 -18.69
CA LEU A 533 32.97 -50.93 -19.99
C LEU A 533 31.63 -50.16 -19.90
N GLU A 534 30.84 -50.34 -18.83
CA GLU A 534 29.61 -49.60 -18.57
C GLU A 534 29.90 -48.10 -18.31
N ARG A 535 31.00 -47.81 -17.59
CA ARG A 535 31.44 -46.42 -17.38
C ARG A 535 31.89 -45.77 -18.69
N PHE A 536 32.61 -46.46 -19.56
CA PHE A 536 33.00 -45.95 -20.90
C PHE A 536 31.77 -45.69 -21.79
N ASP A 537 30.74 -46.56 -21.68
CA ASP A 537 29.45 -46.32 -22.37
C ASP A 537 28.76 -45.05 -21.84
N ALA A 538 28.74 -44.85 -20.51
CA ALA A 538 28.17 -43.68 -19.83
C ALA A 538 28.96 -42.40 -20.17
N ASP A 539 30.27 -42.45 -20.23
CA ASP A 539 31.14 -41.33 -20.61
C ASP A 539 31.08 -41.00 -22.13
N GLY A 540 30.29 -41.78 -22.89
CA GLY A 540 30.11 -41.55 -24.32
C GLY A 540 31.31 -41.99 -25.17
N LEU A 541 32.30 -42.70 -24.60
CA LEU A 541 33.45 -43.20 -25.33
C LEU A 541 33.06 -44.37 -26.24
N THR A 542 32.24 -45.29 -25.71
CA THR A 542 31.80 -46.48 -26.44
C THR A 542 30.29 -46.57 -26.56
N ARG A 543 29.85 -47.50 -27.39
CA ARG A 543 28.44 -47.97 -27.43
C ARG A 543 28.43 -49.50 -27.55
N ARG A 544 27.49 -50.14 -26.92
CA ARG A 544 27.27 -51.58 -27.00
C ARG A 544 26.63 -51.97 -28.33
N VAL A 545 27.16 -52.96 -28.99
CA VAL A 545 26.63 -53.57 -30.21
C VAL A 545 26.68 -55.09 -30.04
N GLY A 546 25.53 -55.73 -29.72
CA GLY A 546 25.47 -57.12 -29.31
C GLY A 546 26.31 -57.39 -28.05
N ASP A 547 27.21 -58.34 -28.09
CA ASP A 547 28.12 -58.67 -26.98
C ASP A 547 29.46 -57.92 -27.01
N ALA A 548 29.62 -56.99 -27.95
CA ALA A 548 30.83 -56.21 -28.11
C ALA A 548 30.52 -54.71 -27.94
N ARG A 549 31.63 -53.97 -27.82
CA ARG A 549 31.59 -52.50 -27.82
C ARG A 549 32.42 -51.95 -28.97
N VAL A 550 31.96 -50.80 -29.50
CA VAL A 550 32.64 -50.05 -30.55
C VAL A 550 32.82 -48.61 -30.10
N LEU A 551 33.87 -47.94 -30.54
CA LEU A 551 34.04 -46.50 -30.27
C LEU A 551 32.90 -45.71 -30.88
N ARG A 552 32.42 -44.72 -30.15
CA ARG A 552 31.53 -43.69 -30.73
C ARG A 552 32.40 -42.82 -31.64
N ARG A 553 31.96 -42.60 -32.88
CA ARG A 553 32.57 -41.57 -33.73
C ARG A 553 32.43 -40.22 -33.01
N ALA A 554 33.54 -39.57 -32.70
CA ALA A 554 33.52 -38.19 -32.28
C ALA A 554 32.80 -37.40 -33.38
N ALA A 555 31.77 -36.67 -33.01
CA ALA A 555 31.22 -35.65 -33.88
C ALA A 555 32.39 -34.70 -34.18
N ARG A 556 32.81 -34.64 -35.45
CA ARG A 556 33.77 -33.64 -35.89
C ARG A 556 33.10 -32.27 -35.63
N SER A 557 33.60 -31.56 -34.61
CA SER A 557 33.28 -30.14 -34.36
C SER A 557 33.83 -29.29 -35.46
#